data_fba56d96acbfd83976d057e17a58aad4
#
_entry.id   fba56d96acbfd83976d057e17a58aad4
#
_cell.length_a   1.000
_cell.length_b   1.000
_cell.length_c   1.000
_cell.angle_alpha   90.00
_cell.angle_beta   90.00
_cell.angle_gamma   90.00
#
_symmetry.space_group_name_H-M   'P 1'
#
loop_
_entity.id
_entity.type
_entity.pdbx_description
1 polymer ?
#
loop_
_entity_poly.entity_id
_entity_poly.type
_entity_poly.pdbx_seq_one_letter_code
_entity_poly.pdbx_strand_id
1 'polypeptide(L)'
;MAGIANVLKLSSNENPMGPSETAKEAFGRAVHELHRYPSTDHSNLRTAIGEVWQLDPARVICGVGSDEILHLMCQAYAGRGDEVIHTEHGFALYRISTLAAGATPIEVPERDRMIDVDEILAACTKKTKLVFIALPSNPTSTMIGAREVARLAAGLPAQTILVLDGAYAEYVEGYDGGLALIESRDNVFMTRTFSKIYGLGGLRIGW
;
A
#
# COMPACT_ATOMS: atom_id res chain seq x y z
N MET A 1 14.96 -26.67 -15.01
CA MET A 1 15.27 -25.41 -15.72
C MET A 1 16.64 -25.55 -16.31
N ALA A 2 16.75 -25.59 -17.65
CA ALA A 2 17.99 -25.87 -18.33
C ALA A 2 18.94 -24.67 -18.29
N GLY A 3 20.07 -24.86 -17.64
CA GLY A 3 21.40 -24.32 -17.95
C GLY A 3 21.63 -22.86 -18.31
N ILE A 4 20.76 -21.90 -17.95
CA ILE A 4 21.05 -20.47 -18.15
C ILE A 4 21.80 -19.96 -16.92
N ALA A 5 23.11 -19.78 -17.06
CA ALA A 5 23.92 -19.07 -16.07
C ALA A 5 23.67 -17.56 -16.22
N ASN A 6 23.51 -16.86 -15.09
CA ASN A 6 23.35 -15.41 -15.03
C ASN A 6 22.03 -14.86 -15.60
N VAL A 7 20.91 -15.34 -15.10
CA VAL A 7 19.59 -14.77 -15.41
C VAL A 7 19.45 -13.40 -14.74
N LEU A 8 19.18 -12.35 -15.52
CA LEU A 8 18.82 -11.03 -15.00
C LEU A 8 17.35 -11.06 -14.53
N LYS A 9 17.13 -10.89 -13.22
CA LYS A 9 15.81 -10.83 -12.64
C LYS A 9 15.24 -9.41 -12.77
N LEU A 10 14.14 -9.25 -13.52
CA LEU A 10 13.42 -7.97 -13.71
C LEU A 10 11.94 -8.04 -13.30
N SER A 11 11.54 -9.10 -12.58
CA SER A 11 10.13 -9.45 -12.36
C SER A 11 9.47 -8.85 -11.13
N SER A 12 10.19 -8.12 -10.27
CA SER A 12 9.66 -7.73 -8.95
C SER A 12 9.76 -6.24 -8.66
N ASN A 13 10.05 -5.41 -9.66
CA ASN A 13 10.20 -3.96 -9.51
C ASN A 13 11.18 -3.60 -8.37
N GLU A 14 12.29 -4.35 -8.28
CA GLU A 14 13.36 -4.09 -7.32
C GLU A 14 14.14 -2.84 -7.71
N ASN A 15 14.64 -2.10 -6.71
CA ASN A 15 15.51 -0.97 -6.98
C ASN A 15 16.94 -1.45 -7.29
N PRO A 16 17.45 -1.29 -8.53
CA PRO A 16 18.78 -1.77 -8.89
C PRO A 16 19.92 -1.00 -8.22
N MET A 17 19.64 0.20 -7.70
CA MET A 17 20.62 1.01 -6.96
C MET A 17 20.87 0.48 -5.55
N GLY A 18 19.97 -0.37 -5.04
CA GLY A 18 20.04 -0.88 -3.68
C GLY A 18 19.70 0.18 -2.61
N PRO A 19 19.89 -0.16 -1.33
CA PRO A 19 19.64 0.74 -0.21
C PRO A 19 20.79 1.74 -0.03
N SER A 20 20.49 2.83 0.73
CA SER A 20 21.51 3.81 1.12
C SER A 20 22.59 3.18 2.00
N GLU A 21 23.79 3.78 2.03
CA GLU A 21 24.88 3.32 2.89
C GLU A 21 24.48 3.38 4.38
N THR A 22 23.77 4.43 4.80
CA THR A 22 23.26 4.55 6.17
C THR A 22 22.33 3.39 6.55
N ALA A 23 21.47 2.94 5.62
CA ALA A 23 20.60 1.79 5.86
C ALA A 23 21.39 0.48 5.98
N LYS A 24 22.42 0.29 5.13
CA LYS A 24 23.33 -0.87 5.21
C LYS A 24 24.08 -0.94 6.52
N GLU A 25 24.61 0.20 6.98
CA GLU A 25 25.30 0.31 8.26
C GLU A 25 24.36 0.01 9.45
N ALA A 26 23.12 0.55 9.41
CA ALA A 26 22.13 0.28 10.44
C ALA A 26 21.78 -1.20 10.50
N PHE A 27 21.61 -1.86 9.35
CA PHE A 27 21.38 -3.29 9.27
C PHE A 27 22.58 -4.08 9.82
N GLY A 28 23.82 -3.69 9.46
CA GLY A 28 25.04 -4.32 9.99
C GLY A 28 25.13 -4.26 11.52
N ARG A 29 24.72 -3.16 12.12
CA ARG A 29 24.65 -3.04 13.60
C ARG A 29 23.57 -3.96 14.19
N ALA A 30 22.41 -4.05 13.53
CA ALA A 30 21.27 -4.85 14.01
C ALA A 30 21.55 -6.36 14.02
N VAL A 31 22.49 -6.85 13.19
CA VAL A 31 22.89 -8.27 13.18
C VAL A 31 23.34 -8.78 14.55
N HIS A 32 23.98 -7.93 15.35
CA HIS A 32 24.43 -8.30 16.70
C HIS A 32 23.30 -8.44 17.72
N GLU A 33 22.09 -7.97 17.39
CA GLU A 33 20.92 -7.99 18.27
C GLU A 33 19.86 -9.02 17.82
N LEU A 34 20.16 -9.86 16.82
CA LEU A 34 19.18 -10.83 16.25
C LEU A 34 18.61 -11.83 17.26
N HIS A 35 19.26 -12.02 18.40
CA HIS A 35 18.80 -12.89 19.49
C HIS A 35 17.74 -12.24 20.38
N ARG A 36 17.41 -10.98 20.15
CA ARG A 36 16.41 -10.21 20.91
C ARG A 36 15.18 -9.95 20.06
N TYR A 37 14.01 -10.06 20.66
CA TYR A 37 12.80 -9.60 20.00
C TYR A 37 12.80 -8.07 19.86
N PRO A 38 12.33 -7.52 18.73
CA PRO A 38 12.05 -6.09 18.62
C PRO A 38 10.88 -5.70 19.53
N SER A 39 10.65 -4.40 19.69
CA SER A 39 9.45 -3.94 20.39
C SER A 39 8.19 -4.40 19.64
N THR A 40 7.19 -4.88 20.36
CA THR A 40 5.97 -5.43 19.79
C THR A 40 5.09 -4.37 19.11
N ASP A 41 5.28 -3.12 19.48
CA ASP A 41 4.52 -1.97 18.96
C ASP A 41 5.29 -1.17 17.89
N HIS A 42 6.53 -1.58 17.55
CA HIS A 42 7.40 -0.90 16.59
C HIS A 42 7.62 0.59 16.91
N SER A 43 7.60 0.97 18.20
CA SER A 43 7.60 2.39 18.65
C SER A 43 8.68 3.24 18.00
N ASN A 44 9.93 2.75 17.93
CA ASN A 44 11.03 3.49 17.32
C ASN A 44 10.80 3.78 15.83
N LEU A 45 10.31 2.79 15.08
CA LEU A 45 10.03 2.95 13.65
C LEU A 45 8.83 3.89 13.44
N ARG A 46 7.77 3.73 14.22
CA ARG A 46 6.57 4.60 14.17
C ARG A 46 6.93 6.05 14.48
N THR A 47 7.78 6.29 15.49
CA THR A 47 8.28 7.62 15.84
C THR A 47 9.06 8.23 14.68
N ALA A 48 10.01 7.49 14.10
CA ALA A 48 10.81 7.96 12.96
C ALA A 48 9.94 8.26 11.72
N ILE A 49 8.93 7.44 11.45
CA ILE A 49 7.95 7.70 10.38
C ILE A 49 7.16 8.98 10.69
N GLY A 50 6.69 9.12 11.93
CA GLY A 50 5.97 10.32 12.37
C GLY A 50 6.79 11.59 12.21
N GLU A 51 8.08 11.56 12.55
CA GLU A 51 8.99 12.69 12.38
C GLU A 51 9.20 13.06 10.90
N VAL A 52 9.44 12.05 10.04
CA VAL A 52 9.70 12.27 8.61
C VAL A 52 8.46 12.76 7.87
N TRP A 53 7.30 12.17 8.15
CA TRP A 53 6.06 12.43 7.41
C TRP A 53 5.11 13.40 8.13
N GLN A 54 5.53 13.93 9.30
CA GLN A 54 4.71 14.83 10.13
C GLN A 54 3.36 14.19 10.54
N LEU A 55 3.41 12.90 10.90
CA LEU A 55 2.26 12.12 11.33
C LEU A 55 2.31 11.84 12.82
N ASP A 56 1.14 11.69 13.44
CA ASP A 56 1.04 11.13 14.80
C ASP A 56 1.50 9.66 14.78
N PRO A 57 2.59 9.29 15.50
CA PRO A 57 3.05 7.90 15.58
C PRO A 57 1.95 6.93 16.06
N ALA A 58 0.97 7.39 16.83
CA ALA A 58 -0.15 6.56 17.28
C ALA A 58 -1.07 6.11 16.14
N ARG A 59 -1.04 6.81 14.99
CA ARG A 59 -1.81 6.48 13.78
C ARG A 59 -1.03 5.63 12.79
N VAL A 60 0.21 5.24 13.10
CA VAL A 60 1.08 4.45 12.22
C VAL A 60 1.06 2.98 12.66
N ILE A 61 0.87 2.08 11.72
CA ILE A 61 0.99 0.64 11.88
C ILE A 61 2.12 0.15 10.98
N CYS A 62 3.02 -0.67 11.51
CA CYS A 62 4.10 -1.28 10.74
C CYS A 62 3.82 -2.77 10.51
N GLY A 63 4.31 -3.30 9.39
CA GLY A 63 4.11 -4.69 9.03
C GLY A 63 5.21 -5.25 8.11
N VAL A 64 5.06 -6.51 7.73
CA VAL A 64 5.97 -7.26 6.85
C VAL A 64 5.76 -6.82 5.39
N GLY A 65 6.19 -5.59 5.08
CA GLY A 65 5.86 -4.88 3.86
C GLY A 65 4.45 -4.30 3.91
N SER A 66 4.11 -3.44 2.94
CA SER A 66 2.72 -2.98 2.75
C SER A 66 1.76 -4.13 2.45
N ASP A 67 2.26 -5.24 1.90
CA ASP A 67 1.48 -6.44 1.58
C ASP A 67 0.72 -6.97 2.82
N GLU A 68 1.39 -7.06 3.97
CA GLU A 68 0.74 -7.48 5.21
C GLU A 68 -0.33 -6.49 5.65
N ILE A 69 -0.07 -5.19 5.54
CA ILE A 69 -1.04 -4.14 5.90
C ILE A 69 -2.31 -4.27 5.04
N LEU A 70 -2.15 -4.42 3.72
CA LEU A 70 -3.27 -4.62 2.80
C LEU A 70 -4.08 -5.88 3.16
N HIS A 71 -3.40 -6.95 3.55
CA HIS A 71 -4.03 -8.19 4.00
C HIS A 71 -4.79 -8.00 5.32
N LEU A 72 -4.17 -7.35 6.29
CA LEU A 72 -4.79 -7.03 7.58
C LEU A 72 -6.02 -6.12 7.43
N MET A 73 -5.99 -5.17 6.49
CA MET A 73 -7.16 -4.33 6.17
C MET A 73 -8.35 -5.20 5.73
N CYS A 74 -8.12 -6.18 4.85
CA CYS A 74 -9.19 -7.11 4.46
C CYS A 74 -9.68 -7.94 5.64
N GLN A 75 -8.79 -8.47 6.47
CA GLN A 75 -9.16 -9.28 7.63
C GLN A 75 -9.92 -8.49 8.71
N ALA A 76 -9.56 -7.22 8.90
CA ALA A 76 -10.16 -6.38 9.94
C ALA A 76 -11.52 -5.81 9.56
N TYR A 77 -11.72 -5.50 8.27
CA TYR A 77 -12.86 -4.70 7.83
C TYR A 77 -13.81 -5.42 6.87
N ALA A 78 -13.44 -6.59 6.31
CA ALA A 78 -14.25 -7.31 5.36
C ALA A 78 -14.34 -8.80 5.70
N GLY A 79 -15.46 -9.42 5.33
CA GLY A 79 -15.70 -10.85 5.56
C GLY A 79 -16.79 -11.39 4.68
N ARG A 80 -17.36 -12.53 5.04
CA ARG A 80 -18.43 -13.20 4.26
C ARG A 80 -19.64 -12.28 4.10
N GLY A 81 -19.99 -11.98 2.85
CA GLY A 81 -21.12 -11.13 2.49
C GLY A 81 -20.74 -9.67 2.24
N ASP A 82 -19.50 -9.28 2.55
CA ASP A 82 -18.95 -7.97 2.24
C ASP A 82 -18.28 -7.96 0.86
N GLU A 83 -18.10 -6.77 0.31
CA GLU A 83 -17.50 -6.49 -0.98
C GLU A 83 -16.27 -5.61 -0.82
N VAL A 84 -15.24 -5.90 -1.62
CA VAL A 84 -14.01 -5.10 -1.68
C VAL A 84 -13.75 -4.76 -3.15
N ILE A 85 -13.70 -3.48 -3.46
CA ILE A 85 -13.49 -2.96 -4.81
C ILE A 85 -12.01 -2.80 -5.11
N HIS A 86 -11.59 -3.20 -6.29
CA HIS A 86 -10.30 -2.92 -6.89
C HIS A 86 -10.45 -2.70 -8.40
N THR A 87 -9.46 -2.07 -9.04
CA THR A 87 -9.50 -1.83 -10.48
C THR A 87 -8.99 -3.04 -11.28
N GLU A 88 -9.37 -3.12 -12.56
CA GLU A 88 -9.06 -4.21 -13.49
C GLU A 88 -7.57 -4.55 -13.55
N HIS A 89 -6.71 -3.53 -13.64
CA HIS A 89 -5.25 -3.72 -13.65
C HIS A 89 -4.62 -3.49 -12.27
N GLY A 90 -5.42 -3.53 -11.19
CA GLY A 90 -4.93 -3.33 -9.83
C GLY A 90 -3.97 -4.44 -9.39
N PHE A 91 -3.20 -4.16 -8.34
CA PHE A 91 -2.24 -5.11 -7.79
C PHE A 91 -2.95 -6.39 -7.34
N ALA A 92 -2.49 -7.53 -7.84
CA ALA A 92 -3.15 -8.84 -7.65
C ALA A 92 -3.43 -9.19 -6.18
N LEU A 93 -2.65 -8.63 -5.25
CA LEU A 93 -2.82 -8.88 -3.82
C LEU A 93 -4.17 -8.38 -3.30
N TYR A 94 -4.77 -7.34 -3.87
CA TYR A 94 -6.08 -6.85 -3.43
C TYR A 94 -7.14 -7.95 -3.54
N ARG A 95 -7.20 -8.60 -4.70
CA ARG A 95 -8.10 -9.72 -4.94
C ARG A 95 -7.78 -10.93 -4.04
N ILE A 96 -6.49 -11.25 -3.89
CA ILE A 96 -6.04 -12.38 -3.06
C ILE A 96 -6.41 -12.16 -1.60
N SER A 97 -6.13 -10.98 -1.05
CA SER A 97 -6.44 -10.64 0.35
C SER A 97 -7.94 -10.61 0.61
N THR A 98 -8.72 -10.11 -0.35
CA THR A 98 -10.18 -10.12 -0.28
C THR A 98 -10.73 -11.54 -0.17
N LEU A 99 -10.29 -12.44 -1.05
CA LEU A 99 -10.71 -13.84 -1.04
C LEU A 99 -10.27 -14.56 0.24
N ALA A 100 -9.06 -14.27 0.73
CA ALA A 100 -8.53 -14.84 1.97
C ALA A 100 -9.35 -14.42 3.20
N ALA A 101 -9.92 -13.21 3.20
CA ALA A 101 -10.84 -12.73 4.23
C ALA A 101 -12.27 -13.32 4.09
N GLY A 102 -12.55 -14.03 2.99
CA GLY A 102 -13.88 -14.58 2.70
C GLY A 102 -14.86 -13.56 2.10
N ALA A 103 -14.40 -12.37 1.75
CA ALA A 103 -15.18 -11.33 1.10
C ALA A 103 -15.21 -11.52 -0.43
N THR A 104 -16.07 -10.77 -1.11
CA THR A 104 -16.23 -10.82 -2.56
C THR A 104 -15.42 -9.69 -3.21
N PRO A 105 -14.42 -10.00 -4.05
CA PRO A 105 -13.73 -8.98 -4.82
C PRO A 105 -14.61 -8.47 -5.95
N ILE A 106 -14.75 -7.16 -6.06
CA ILE A 106 -15.46 -6.47 -7.12
C ILE A 106 -14.42 -5.75 -7.99
N GLU A 107 -14.24 -6.25 -9.19
CA GLU A 107 -13.32 -5.66 -10.16
C GLU A 107 -14.07 -4.61 -10.99
N VAL A 108 -13.52 -3.40 -11.07
CA VAL A 108 -14.09 -2.31 -11.87
C VAL A 108 -13.19 -2.00 -13.07
N PRO A 109 -13.77 -1.69 -14.23
CA PRO A 109 -13.00 -1.37 -15.42
C PRO A 109 -12.20 -0.08 -15.24
N GLU A 110 -11.13 0.03 -16.00
CA GLU A 110 -10.31 1.22 -16.13
C GLU A 110 -10.54 1.86 -17.50
N ARG A 111 -10.36 3.18 -17.58
CA ARG A 111 -10.38 3.90 -18.85
C ARG A 111 -8.95 4.21 -19.28
N ASP A 112 -8.52 3.69 -20.41
CA ASP A 112 -7.15 3.85 -20.90
C ASP A 112 -6.08 3.45 -19.88
N ARG A 113 -6.35 2.38 -19.11
CA ARG A 113 -5.51 1.87 -17.99
C ARG A 113 -5.36 2.86 -16.85
N MET A 114 -6.26 3.82 -16.73
CA MET A 114 -6.34 4.75 -15.62
C MET A 114 -7.57 4.44 -14.78
N ILE A 115 -7.44 4.63 -13.48
CA ILE A 115 -8.54 4.52 -12.53
C ILE A 115 -9.70 5.40 -12.96
N ASP A 116 -10.89 4.82 -13.12
CA ASP A 116 -12.13 5.55 -13.38
C ASP A 116 -12.93 5.69 -12.08
N VAL A 117 -12.98 6.90 -11.55
CA VAL A 117 -13.64 7.18 -10.27
C VAL A 117 -15.15 6.98 -10.37
N ASP A 118 -15.75 7.25 -11.55
CA ASP A 118 -17.19 7.08 -11.75
C ASP A 118 -17.56 5.59 -11.71
N GLU A 119 -16.74 4.72 -12.32
CA GLU A 119 -16.94 3.27 -12.26
C GLU A 119 -16.81 2.74 -10.83
N ILE A 120 -15.83 3.21 -10.07
CA ILE A 120 -15.68 2.82 -8.66
C ILE A 120 -16.91 3.23 -7.86
N LEU A 121 -17.36 4.49 -8.00
CA LEU A 121 -18.53 4.99 -7.25
C LEU A 121 -19.82 4.28 -7.66
N ALA A 122 -19.98 3.96 -8.94
CA ALA A 122 -21.15 3.21 -9.45
C ALA A 122 -21.19 1.77 -8.94
N ALA A 123 -20.02 1.15 -8.74
CA ALA A 123 -19.91 -0.22 -8.21
C ALA A 123 -20.13 -0.32 -6.69
N CYS A 124 -20.09 0.80 -5.95
CA CYS A 124 -20.30 0.80 -4.51
C CYS A 124 -21.71 0.38 -4.13
N THR A 125 -21.81 -0.50 -3.15
CA THR A 125 -23.09 -0.95 -2.56
C THR A 125 -23.06 -0.76 -1.02
N LYS A 126 -24.15 -1.12 -0.36
CA LYS A 126 -24.18 -1.16 1.12
C LYS A 126 -23.26 -2.23 1.72
N LYS A 127 -22.76 -3.17 0.91
CA LYS A 127 -21.85 -4.24 1.30
C LYS A 127 -20.39 -3.84 1.10
N THR A 128 -20.10 -2.78 0.36
CA THR A 128 -18.74 -2.33 0.10
C THR A 128 -18.08 -1.83 1.37
N LYS A 129 -16.99 -2.48 1.78
CA LYS A 129 -16.20 -2.16 2.97
C LYS A 129 -14.89 -1.47 2.64
N LEU A 130 -14.22 -1.92 1.58
CA LEU A 130 -12.92 -1.41 1.18
C LEU A 130 -12.91 -1.07 -0.31
N VAL A 131 -12.17 -0.04 -0.65
CA VAL A 131 -11.77 0.30 -2.01
C VAL A 131 -10.27 0.45 -2.02
N PHE A 132 -9.59 -0.36 -2.83
CA PHE A 132 -8.14 -0.26 -3.04
C PHE A 132 -7.83 0.46 -4.34
N ILE A 133 -6.98 1.48 -4.27
CA ILE A 133 -6.37 2.09 -5.45
C ILE A 133 -4.87 2.30 -5.22
N ALA A 134 -4.06 2.00 -6.23
CA ALA A 134 -2.62 2.26 -6.20
C ALA A 134 -2.28 3.59 -6.90
N LEU A 135 -1.45 4.41 -6.27
CA LEU A 135 -1.04 5.72 -6.79
C LEU A 135 0.45 5.96 -6.55
N PRO A 136 1.29 5.87 -7.59
CA PRO A 136 1.01 5.37 -8.96
C PRO A 136 0.57 3.92 -9.01
N SER A 137 -0.20 3.58 -10.03
CA SER A 137 -0.73 2.22 -10.21
C SER A 137 0.37 1.23 -10.62
N ASN A 138 0.30 0.04 -10.08
CA ASN A 138 1.08 -1.12 -10.51
C ASN A 138 0.11 -2.15 -11.15
N PRO A 139 0.28 -2.54 -12.44
CA PRO A 139 1.49 -2.38 -13.26
C PRO A 139 1.48 -1.20 -14.24
N THR A 140 0.41 -0.41 -14.33
CA THR A 140 0.19 0.53 -15.44
C THR A 140 1.04 1.80 -15.36
N SER A 141 1.57 2.13 -14.17
CA SER A 141 2.29 3.37 -13.86
C SER A 141 1.46 4.65 -14.07
N THR A 142 0.14 4.49 -14.22
CA THR A 142 -0.80 5.59 -14.37
C THR A 142 -1.18 6.19 -13.03
N MET A 143 -1.69 7.42 -13.05
CA MET A 143 -2.07 8.14 -11.84
C MET A 143 -3.23 9.08 -12.12
N ILE A 144 -4.20 9.13 -11.22
CA ILE A 144 -5.23 10.17 -11.21
C ILE A 144 -4.79 11.35 -10.32
N GLY A 145 -5.26 12.54 -10.65
CA GLY A 145 -4.91 13.74 -9.90
C GLY A 145 -5.56 13.80 -8.51
N ALA A 146 -4.98 14.60 -7.61
CA ALA A 146 -5.46 14.77 -6.23
C ALA A 146 -6.94 15.16 -6.13
N ARG A 147 -7.46 15.94 -7.09
CA ARG A 147 -8.89 16.30 -7.15
C ARG A 147 -9.78 15.07 -7.33
N GLU A 148 -9.40 14.14 -8.19
CA GLU A 148 -10.15 12.91 -8.45
C GLU A 148 -10.07 11.95 -7.24
N VAL A 149 -8.92 11.86 -6.57
CA VAL A 149 -8.78 11.09 -5.33
C VAL A 149 -9.69 11.68 -4.23
N ALA A 150 -9.71 13.00 -4.08
CA ALA A 150 -10.60 13.66 -3.13
C ALA A 150 -12.09 13.48 -3.48
N ARG A 151 -12.44 13.50 -4.78
CA ARG A 151 -13.79 13.21 -5.26
C ARG A 151 -14.21 11.78 -4.94
N LEU A 152 -13.32 10.81 -5.18
CA LEU A 152 -13.55 9.42 -4.79
C LEU A 152 -13.81 9.31 -3.29
N ALA A 153 -12.90 9.82 -2.46
CA ALA A 153 -13.03 9.76 -1.01
C ALA A 153 -14.31 10.42 -0.48
N ALA A 154 -14.77 11.50 -1.14
CA ALA A 154 -16.00 12.19 -0.77
C ALA A 154 -17.28 11.45 -1.22
N GLY A 155 -17.20 10.71 -2.33
CA GLY A 155 -18.34 10.00 -2.92
C GLY A 155 -18.57 8.60 -2.35
N LEU A 156 -17.59 8.03 -1.62
CA LEU A 156 -17.73 6.71 -1.02
C LEU A 156 -18.82 6.70 0.07
N PRO A 157 -19.55 5.57 0.23
CA PRO A 157 -20.44 5.36 1.37
C PRO A 157 -19.69 5.55 2.71
N ALA A 158 -20.37 6.09 3.71
CA ALA A 158 -19.74 6.47 4.99
C ALA A 158 -19.03 5.30 5.72
N GLN A 159 -19.49 4.06 5.49
CA GLN A 159 -18.89 2.86 6.08
C GLN A 159 -17.75 2.28 5.25
N THR A 160 -17.45 2.84 4.07
CA THR A 160 -16.44 2.33 3.15
C THR A 160 -15.11 3.03 3.40
N ILE A 161 -14.05 2.24 3.51
CA ILE A 161 -12.69 2.72 3.70
C ILE A 161 -12.00 2.77 2.33
N LEU A 162 -11.37 3.91 2.04
CA LEU A 162 -10.47 4.07 0.91
C LEU A 162 -9.03 3.75 1.34
N VAL A 163 -8.38 2.83 0.67
CA VAL A 163 -6.97 2.49 0.89
C VAL A 163 -6.15 2.96 -0.31
N LEU A 164 -5.27 3.93 -0.04
CA LEU A 164 -4.32 4.48 -1.00
C LEU A 164 -3.02 3.68 -0.91
N ASP A 165 -2.78 2.78 -1.85
CA ASP A 165 -1.51 2.06 -1.92
C ASP A 165 -0.45 2.95 -2.55
N GLY A 166 0.42 3.49 -1.70
CA GLY A 166 1.51 4.39 -2.06
C GLY A 166 2.86 3.69 -2.21
N ALA A 167 2.89 2.40 -2.63
CA ALA A 167 4.15 1.67 -2.78
C ALA A 167 5.16 2.36 -3.71
N TYR A 168 4.69 3.20 -4.61
CA TYR A 168 5.50 3.94 -5.59
C TYR A 168 5.37 5.46 -5.45
N ALA A 169 4.76 5.96 -4.39
CA ALA A 169 4.44 7.39 -4.25
C ALA A 169 5.69 8.28 -4.26
N GLU A 170 6.81 7.82 -3.71
CA GLU A 170 8.07 8.57 -3.67
C GLU A 170 8.74 8.76 -5.04
N TYR A 171 8.28 8.05 -6.08
CA TYR A 171 8.75 8.27 -7.46
C TYR A 171 8.07 9.45 -8.15
N VAL A 172 7.05 10.06 -7.53
CA VAL A 172 6.28 11.16 -8.11
C VAL A 172 6.60 12.45 -7.37
N GLU A 173 7.29 13.34 -8.04
CA GLU A 173 7.63 14.64 -7.50
C GLU A 173 6.38 15.47 -7.17
N GLY A 174 6.33 16.05 -5.98
CA GLY A 174 5.21 16.87 -5.52
C GLY A 174 3.95 16.10 -5.09
N TYR A 175 3.97 14.77 -5.12
CA TYR A 175 2.87 13.98 -4.60
C TYR A 175 3.07 13.65 -3.11
N ASP A 176 2.15 14.06 -2.27
CA ASP A 176 2.19 13.82 -0.83
C ASP A 176 1.82 12.38 -0.44
N GLY A 177 1.39 11.57 -1.40
CA GLY A 177 0.96 10.20 -1.18
C GLY A 177 -0.37 10.05 -0.46
N GLY A 178 -1.15 11.10 -0.36
CA GLY A 178 -2.43 11.11 0.32
C GLY A 178 -2.39 11.62 1.75
N LEU A 179 -1.29 12.19 2.23
CA LEU A 179 -1.13 12.72 3.58
C LEU A 179 -2.25 13.70 3.95
N ALA A 180 -2.47 14.73 3.13
CA ALA A 180 -3.52 15.72 3.39
C ALA A 180 -4.92 15.08 3.48
N LEU A 181 -5.14 13.99 2.77
CA LEU A 181 -6.43 13.32 2.77
C LEU A 181 -6.63 12.48 4.03
N ILE A 182 -5.62 11.75 4.49
CA ILE A 182 -5.70 10.97 5.74
C ILE A 182 -5.77 11.84 6.99
N GLU A 183 -5.26 13.07 6.95
CA GLU A 183 -5.42 14.03 8.04
C GLU A 183 -6.83 14.57 8.15
N SER A 184 -7.52 14.71 7.02
CA SER A 184 -8.85 15.31 6.94
C SER A 184 -10.00 14.30 6.99
N ARG A 185 -9.72 12.98 6.92
CA ARG A 185 -10.74 11.93 6.82
C ARG A 185 -10.38 10.68 7.60
N ASP A 186 -11.31 10.21 8.42
CA ASP A 186 -11.13 9.00 9.23
C ASP A 186 -11.31 7.69 8.45
N ASN A 187 -11.90 7.75 7.26
CA ASN A 187 -12.13 6.59 6.40
C ASN A 187 -11.14 6.49 5.23
N VAL A 188 -10.00 7.17 5.32
CA VAL A 188 -8.91 7.04 4.34
C VAL A 188 -7.66 6.54 5.04
N PHE A 189 -7.07 5.50 4.46
CA PHE A 189 -5.79 4.93 4.87
C PHE A 189 -4.81 5.04 3.72
N MET A 190 -3.54 5.17 4.02
CA MET A 190 -2.49 5.00 3.02
C MET A 190 -1.49 3.96 3.47
N THR A 191 -0.86 3.29 2.52
CA THR A 191 0.24 2.37 2.78
C THR A 191 1.51 2.82 2.10
N ARG A 192 2.64 2.48 2.69
CA ARG A 192 3.99 2.72 2.17
C ARG A 192 4.86 1.49 2.37
N THR A 193 5.91 1.39 1.60
CA THR A 193 6.87 0.29 1.72
C THR A 193 8.30 0.77 1.59
N PHE A 194 9.19 0.14 2.32
CA PHE A 194 10.63 0.34 2.14
C PHE A 194 11.21 -0.53 1.01
N SER A 195 10.36 -1.32 0.34
CA SER A 195 10.80 -2.28 -0.69
C SER A 195 11.21 -1.65 -2.02
N LYS A 196 10.67 -0.46 -2.36
CA LYS A 196 10.83 0.12 -3.70
C LYS A 196 11.93 1.17 -3.73
N ILE A 197 11.64 2.45 -3.63
CA ILE A 197 12.65 3.51 -3.75
C ILE A 197 13.78 3.37 -2.73
N TYR A 198 13.48 2.88 -1.54
CA TYR A 198 14.48 2.71 -0.47
C TYR A 198 15.38 1.49 -0.65
N GLY A 199 15.10 0.60 -1.61
CA GLY A 199 15.94 -0.57 -1.94
C GLY A 199 15.98 -1.64 -0.85
N LEU A 200 15.04 -1.67 0.10
CA LEU A 200 15.02 -2.57 1.25
C LEU A 200 14.01 -3.72 1.09
N GLY A 201 13.70 -4.12 -0.15
CA GLY A 201 12.72 -5.17 -0.43
C GLY A 201 12.95 -6.48 0.31
N GLY A 202 14.21 -6.84 0.55
CA GLY A 202 14.58 -8.06 1.31
C GLY A 202 14.28 -7.99 2.81
N LEU A 203 14.13 -6.82 3.41
CA LEU A 203 13.84 -6.65 4.83
C LEU A 203 12.36 -6.78 5.17
N ARG A 204 11.48 -6.74 4.18
CA ARG A 204 10.02 -6.85 4.37
C ARG A 204 9.48 -5.86 5.39
N ILE A 205 9.68 -4.56 5.18
CA ILE A 205 9.19 -3.49 6.05
C ILE A 205 8.25 -2.59 5.26
N GLY A 206 7.08 -2.29 5.86
CA GLY A 206 6.08 -1.36 5.34
C GLY A 206 5.23 -0.76 6.45
N TRP A 207 4.46 0.23 6.14
CA TRP A 207 3.60 0.94 7.08
C TRP A 207 2.40 1.56 6.38
#